data_c9900c093eaab7b9ddaf585a11a4b647
#
_entry.id   c9900c093eaab7b9ddaf585a11a4b647
#
_cell.length_a   1.000
_cell.length_b   1.000
_cell.length_c   1.000
_cell.angle_alpha   90.00
_cell.angle_beta   90.00
_cell.angle_gamma   90.00
#
_symmetry.space_group_name_H-M   'P 1'
#
loop_
_entity.id
_entity.type
_entity.pdbx_description
1 polymer ?
#
loop_
_entity_poly.entity_id
_entity_poly.type
_entity_poly.pdbx_seq_one_letter_code
_entity_poly.pdbx_strand_id
1 'polypeptide(L)'
;MHKKMIALDLDGTLLNSESKLSDFTIDTIKKISALGHKVIITTGRPYRMAHTYYKQLELDTPMINFNGSLTHLPEKKRGDEQCLTLDKKYLLDMVANRDTIQADFIAGEYRNKFFITDPNEHVADPKLFGIESFQPENQFNPERVTSDPNCILFQTKAEDKYALADEMNRHYDYNLSINTWGGPLNILECNPKNVTKASALTYLLDKLNMDQKDLIAFGDEHNDTDMLALAGHGYAMKNASSVLLPYADSVTDFTNNEDGVARQLIQLFL
;
A
#
# COMPACT_ATOMS: atom_id res chain seq x y z
N MET A 1 -30.48 1.32 4.84
CA MET A 1 -29.39 0.33 4.61
C MET A 1 -28.31 0.59 5.65
N HIS A 2 -27.74 -0.44 6.28
CA HIS A 2 -26.65 -0.27 7.24
C HIS A 2 -25.38 0.18 6.50
N LYS A 3 -24.65 1.16 7.02
CA LYS A 3 -23.49 1.74 6.35
C LYS A 3 -22.30 0.79 6.47
N LYS A 4 -21.56 0.62 5.40
CA LYS A 4 -20.37 -0.23 5.33
C LYS A 4 -19.11 0.62 5.15
N MET A 5 -18.00 0.13 5.68
CA MET A 5 -16.65 0.52 5.28
C MET A 5 -16.21 -0.41 4.17
N ILE A 6 -15.74 0.15 3.06
CA ILE A 6 -15.31 -0.61 1.88
C ILE A 6 -13.85 -0.28 1.64
N ALA A 7 -12.97 -1.20 2.00
CA ALA A 7 -11.53 -1.08 1.82
C ALA A 7 -11.12 -1.63 0.45
N LEU A 8 -10.46 -0.82 -0.33
CA LEU A 8 -10.08 -1.13 -1.70
C LEU A 8 -8.56 -1.01 -1.85
N ASP A 9 -7.89 -2.11 -2.18
CA ASP A 9 -6.56 -2.00 -2.72
C ASP A 9 -6.59 -1.38 -4.12
N LEU A 10 -5.45 -0.88 -4.61
CA LEU A 10 -5.32 -0.23 -5.91
C LEU A 10 -4.82 -1.18 -6.99
N ASP A 11 -3.57 -1.65 -6.86
CA ASP A 11 -2.87 -2.37 -7.92
C ASP A 11 -3.38 -3.80 -8.04
N GLY A 12 -3.82 -4.20 -9.23
CA GLY A 12 -4.42 -5.54 -9.42
C GLY A 12 -5.82 -5.70 -8.84
N THR A 13 -6.34 -4.68 -8.14
CA THR A 13 -7.66 -4.68 -7.50
C THR A 13 -8.60 -3.64 -8.12
N LEU A 14 -8.45 -2.38 -7.77
CA LEU A 14 -9.31 -1.30 -8.29
C LEU A 14 -8.82 -0.76 -9.64
N LEU A 15 -7.51 -0.75 -9.84
CA LEU A 15 -6.86 -0.30 -11.07
C LEU A 15 -6.72 -1.44 -12.08
N ASN A 16 -6.90 -1.12 -13.35
CA ASN A 16 -6.57 -2.05 -14.43
C ASN A 16 -5.05 -2.19 -14.63
N SER A 17 -4.61 -3.08 -15.54
CA SER A 17 -3.20 -3.34 -15.82
C SER A 17 -2.44 -2.14 -16.40
N GLU A 18 -3.15 -1.08 -16.83
CA GLU A 18 -2.55 0.19 -17.24
C GLU A 18 -2.46 1.21 -16.10
N SER A 19 -2.73 0.78 -14.86
CA SER A 19 -2.82 1.64 -13.67
C SER A 19 -3.85 2.77 -13.83
N LYS A 20 -5.01 2.47 -14.43
CA LYS A 20 -6.09 3.42 -14.66
C LYS A 20 -7.41 2.96 -14.03
N LEU A 21 -8.24 3.92 -13.66
CA LEU A 21 -9.66 3.71 -13.34
C LEU A 21 -10.49 3.83 -14.61
N SER A 22 -11.44 2.93 -14.80
CA SER A 22 -12.47 3.08 -15.85
C SER A 22 -13.55 4.08 -15.41
N ASP A 23 -14.22 4.71 -16.36
CA ASP A 23 -15.37 5.57 -16.06
C ASP A 23 -16.48 4.79 -15.33
N PHE A 24 -16.66 3.51 -15.67
CA PHE A 24 -17.63 2.63 -15.01
C PHE A 24 -17.32 2.43 -13.54
N THR A 25 -16.04 2.18 -13.21
CA THR A 25 -15.58 2.05 -11.81
C THR A 25 -15.74 3.38 -11.07
N ILE A 26 -15.35 4.51 -11.67
CA ILE A 26 -15.49 5.86 -11.08
C ILE A 26 -16.96 6.14 -10.73
N ASP A 27 -17.86 5.97 -11.69
CA ASP A 27 -19.29 6.23 -11.52
C ASP A 27 -19.90 5.32 -10.43
N THR A 28 -19.48 4.06 -10.39
CA THR A 28 -19.97 3.09 -9.40
C THR A 28 -19.53 3.50 -8.01
N ILE A 29 -18.25 3.80 -7.79
CA ILE A 29 -17.73 4.22 -6.48
C ILE A 29 -18.42 5.50 -5.99
N LYS A 30 -18.65 6.48 -6.87
CA LYS A 30 -19.40 7.70 -6.53
C LYS A 30 -20.83 7.39 -6.07
N LYS A 31 -21.54 6.49 -6.75
CA LYS A 31 -22.88 6.04 -6.33
C LYS A 31 -22.84 5.36 -4.97
N ILE A 32 -21.89 4.47 -4.73
CA ILE A 32 -21.70 3.79 -3.45
C ILE A 32 -21.43 4.79 -2.32
N SER A 33 -20.56 5.76 -2.55
CA SER A 33 -20.29 6.85 -1.61
C SER A 33 -21.54 7.70 -1.33
N ALA A 34 -22.33 8.01 -2.36
CA ALA A 34 -23.59 8.77 -2.24
C ALA A 34 -24.66 8.02 -1.43
N LEU A 35 -24.64 6.68 -1.38
CA LEU A 35 -25.45 5.87 -0.46
C LEU A 35 -25.00 6.00 0.99
N GLY A 36 -23.85 6.64 1.23
CA GLY A 36 -23.25 6.91 2.55
C GLY A 36 -22.36 5.80 3.06
N HIS A 37 -21.94 4.85 2.21
CA HIS A 37 -20.86 3.93 2.54
C HIS A 37 -19.53 4.67 2.61
N LYS A 38 -18.58 4.16 3.40
CA LYS A 38 -17.25 4.74 3.57
C LYS A 38 -16.26 3.97 2.67
N VAL A 39 -15.94 4.51 1.51
CA VAL A 39 -14.94 3.91 0.61
C VAL A 39 -13.55 4.38 1.03
N ILE A 40 -12.65 3.44 1.32
CA ILE A 40 -11.28 3.68 1.82
C ILE A 40 -10.28 3.08 0.82
N ILE A 41 -9.48 3.92 0.18
CA ILE A 41 -8.30 3.42 -0.54
C ILE A 41 -7.28 2.92 0.48
N THR A 42 -6.81 1.68 0.30
CA THR A 42 -5.91 0.98 1.23
C THR A 42 -4.77 0.36 0.43
N THR A 43 -3.66 1.08 0.28
CA THR A 43 -2.60 0.76 -0.69
C THR A 43 -1.19 0.76 -0.09
N GLY A 44 -0.27 0.00 -0.70
CA GLY A 44 1.17 0.13 -0.47
C GLY A 44 1.75 1.43 -1.03
N ARG A 45 1.10 2.04 -2.02
CA ARG A 45 1.60 3.26 -2.66
C ARG A 45 1.74 4.43 -1.68
N PRO A 46 2.77 5.29 -1.83
CA PRO A 46 2.83 6.58 -1.15
C PRO A 46 1.70 7.51 -1.61
N TYR A 47 1.35 8.49 -0.77
CA TYR A 47 0.28 9.44 -1.09
C TYR A 47 0.47 10.12 -2.45
N ARG A 48 1.70 10.54 -2.79
CA ARG A 48 1.99 11.19 -4.08
C ARG A 48 1.60 10.36 -5.31
N MET A 49 1.59 9.01 -5.19
CA MET A 49 1.23 8.10 -6.28
C MET A 49 -0.26 7.70 -6.27
N ALA A 50 -0.96 7.90 -5.16
CA ALA A 50 -2.34 7.47 -4.99
C ALA A 50 -3.36 8.63 -5.03
N HIS A 51 -2.92 9.88 -4.78
CA HIS A 51 -3.82 11.02 -4.62
C HIS A 51 -4.66 11.34 -5.86
N THR A 52 -4.15 11.06 -7.08
CA THR A 52 -4.88 11.30 -8.33
C THR A 52 -6.12 10.42 -8.40
N TYR A 53 -6.02 9.15 -8.00
CA TYR A 53 -7.17 8.23 -7.96
C TYR A 53 -8.19 8.66 -6.90
N TYR A 54 -7.72 9.09 -5.73
CA TYR A 54 -8.59 9.62 -4.69
C TYR A 54 -9.42 10.80 -5.19
N LYS A 55 -8.81 11.71 -5.96
CA LYS A 55 -9.51 12.85 -6.59
C LYS A 55 -10.49 12.44 -7.68
N GLN A 56 -10.11 11.50 -8.55
CA GLN A 56 -10.99 10.97 -9.60
C GLN A 56 -12.25 10.34 -9.03
N LEU A 57 -12.13 9.66 -7.89
CA LEU A 57 -13.22 9.02 -7.18
C LEU A 57 -14.04 10.01 -6.32
N GLU A 58 -13.61 11.26 -6.20
CA GLU A 58 -14.24 12.32 -5.39
C GLU A 58 -14.47 11.88 -3.92
N LEU A 59 -13.50 11.16 -3.36
CA LEU A 59 -13.62 10.65 -1.98
C LEU A 59 -13.42 11.78 -0.96
N ASP A 60 -14.13 11.67 0.16
CA ASP A 60 -14.01 12.53 1.34
C ASP A 60 -13.62 11.76 2.61
N THR A 61 -13.26 10.50 2.44
CA THR A 61 -12.92 9.54 3.49
C THR A 61 -11.40 9.51 3.74
N PRO A 62 -10.93 8.95 4.87
CA PRO A 62 -9.51 8.68 5.04
C PRO A 62 -8.94 7.78 3.94
N MET A 63 -7.63 7.91 3.71
CA MET A 63 -6.83 7.06 2.83
C MET A 63 -5.74 6.39 3.66
N ILE A 64 -5.43 5.13 3.33
CA ILE A 64 -4.34 4.35 3.91
C ILE A 64 -3.26 4.19 2.85
N ASN A 65 -2.03 4.63 3.16
CA ASN A 65 -0.84 4.52 2.33
C ASN A 65 0.25 3.71 3.03
N PHE A 66 1.28 3.27 2.28
CA PHE A 66 2.43 2.52 2.80
C PHE A 66 1.99 1.30 3.63
N ASN A 67 1.03 0.52 3.12
CA ASN A 67 0.49 -0.66 3.79
C ASN A 67 0.03 -0.42 5.24
N GLY A 68 -0.34 0.83 5.58
CA GLY A 68 -0.83 1.19 6.92
C GLY A 68 0.03 2.19 7.67
N SER A 69 1.25 2.49 7.24
CA SER A 69 2.13 3.44 7.94
C SER A 69 1.58 4.86 7.95
N LEU A 70 0.71 5.21 7.00
CA LEU A 70 0.08 6.51 6.94
C LEU A 70 -1.43 6.36 6.71
N THR A 71 -2.22 6.71 7.73
CA THR A 71 -3.68 6.81 7.65
C THR A 71 -4.05 8.27 7.86
N HIS A 72 -4.61 8.91 6.84
CA HIS A 72 -4.86 10.34 6.87
C HIS A 72 -6.09 10.74 6.04
N LEU A 73 -6.64 11.90 6.31
CA LEU A 73 -7.65 12.50 5.45
C LEU A 73 -6.94 13.43 4.46
N PRO A 74 -6.90 13.07 3.15
CA PRO A 74 -6.26 13.90 2.12
C PRO A 74 -6.81 15.33 2.12
N GLU A 75 -5.92 16.30 1.83
CA GLU A 75 -6.26 17.73 1.66
C GLU A 75 -6.79 18.45 2.92
N LYS A 76 -7.01 17.77 4.04
CA LYS A 76 -7.34 18.42 5.30
C LYS A 76 -6.10 18.64 6.17
N LYS A 77 -6.13 19.70 6.99
CA LYS A 77 -5.04 19.98 7.92
C LYS A 77 -4.85 18.82 8.90
N ARG A 78 -3.58 18.49 9.15
CA ARG A 78 -3.14 17.49 10.12
C ARG A 78 -3.84 17.69 11.48
N GLY A 79 -4.49 16.68 11.96
CA GLY A 79 -5.15 16.68 13.27
C GLY A 79 -5.64 15.32 13.69
N ASP A 80 -6.00 14.50 12.70
CA ASP A 80 -6.61 13.19 12.88
C ASP A 80 -5.93 12.11 12.02
N GLU A 81 -4.62 12.19 11.85
CA GLU A 81 -3.86 11.19 11.11
C GLU A 81 -3.09 10.26 12.04
N GLN A 82 -2.93 9.01 11.63
CA GLN A 82 -1.95 8.09 12.18
C GLN A 82 -0.79 8.03 11.20
N CYS A 83 0.38 8.48 11.62
CA CYS A 83 1.61 8.41 10.83
C CYS A 83 2.65 7.63 11.64
N LEU A 84 2.87 6.40 11.24
CA LEU A 84 3.84 5.49 11.82
C LEU A 84 5.11 5.52 10.97
N THR A 85 6.26 5.56 11.60
CA THR A 85 7.55 5.72 10.93
C THR A 85 8.58 4.74 11.47
N LEU A 86 9.56 4.45 10.66
CA LEU A 86 10.76 3.71 11.04
C LEU A 86 11.80 4.70 11.59
N ASP A 87 12.48 4.35 12.69
CA ASP A 87 13.65 5.13 13.10
C ASP A 87 14.64 5.20 11.93
N LYS A 88 15.01 6.42 11.53
CA LYS A 88 15.94 6.67 10.41
C LYS A 88 17.28 5.95 10.54
N LYS A 89 17.66 5.53 11.77
CA LYS A 89 18.87 4.72 11.98
C LYS A 89 18.89 3.46 11.11
N TYR A 90 17.72 2.84 10.88
CA TYR A 90 17.64 1.64 10.05
C TYR A 90 17.95 1.96 8.58
N LEU A 91 17.45 3.08 8.04
CA LEU A 91 17.81 3.54 6.70
C LEU A 91 19.32 3.79 6.59
N LEU A 92 19.88 4.49 7.58
CA LEU A 92 21.32 4.81 7.59
C LEU A 92 22.17 3.54 7.73
N ASP A 93 21.76 2.59 8.56
CA ASP A 93 22.43 1.31 8.73
C ASP A 93 22.37 0.46 7.45
N MET A 94 21.22 0.33 6.81
CA MET A 94 21.07 -0.39 5.54
C MET A 94 21.96 0.23 4.44
N VAL A 95 22.02 1.56 4.37
CA VAL A 95 22.90 2.25 3.41
C VAL A 95 24.37 1.99 3.71
N ALA A 96 24.78 2.00 4.99
CA ALA A 96 26.14 1.71 5.39
C ALA A 96 26.54 0.24 5.10
N ASN A 97 25.57 -0.68 5.16
CA ASN A 97 25.76 -2.12 4.92
C ASN A 97 25.24 -2.58 3.53
N ARG A 98 25.14 -1.65 2.57
CA ARG A 98 24.55 -1.89 1.24
C ARG A 98 25.12 -3.13 0.53
N ASP A 99 26.42 -3.34 0.61
CA ASP A 99 27.09 -4.47 -0.05
C ASP A 99 26.71 -5.81 0.59
N THR A 100 26.53 -5.84 1.90
CA THR A 100 26.11 -7.05 2.63
C THR A 100 24.72 -7.53 2.20
N ILE A 101 23.77 -6.61 2.05
CA ILE A 101 22.42 -6.91 1.58
C ILE A 101 22.31 -6.95 0.05
N GLN A 102 23.43 -6.81 -0.64
CA GLN A 102 23.55 -6.83 -2.12
C GLN A 102 22.55 -5.87 -2.80
N ALA A 103 22.32 -4.69 -2.22
CA ALA A 103 21.32 -3.76 -2.74
C ALA A 103 21.83 -2.98 -3.96
N ASP A 104 21.03 -2.98 -5.02
CA ASP A 104 21.23 -2.10 -6.18
C ASP A 104 20.95 -0.64 -5.80
N PHE A 105 19.82 -0.43 -5.16
CA PHE A 105 19.48 0.85 -4.56
C PHE A 105 18.78 0.64 -3.21
N ILE A 106 18.81 1.68 -2.38
CA ILE A 106 18.04 1.79 -1.13
C ILE A 106 17.34 3.14 -1.16
N ALA A 107 16.04 3.16 -0.89
CA ALA A 107 15.25 4.37 -0.85
C ALA A 107 14.50 4.50 0.47
N GLY A 108 14.59 5.67 1.08
CA GLY A 108 13.73 6.07 2.20
C GLY A 108 12.52 6.83 1.67
N GLU A 109 11.32 6.31 1.93
CA GLU A 109 10.06 6.83 1.48
C GLU A 109 9.36 7.63 2.58
N TYR A 110 8.90 8.82 2.21
CA TYR A 110 8.18 9.76 3.07
C TYR A 110 6.86 10.13 2.42
N ARG A 111 5.96 10.70 3.15
CA ARG A 111 4.63 11.08 2.67
C ARG A 111 4.62 11.68 1.26
N ASN A 112 5.48 12.69 1.00
CA ASN A 112 5.48 13.47 -0.25
C ASN A 112 6.84 13.50 -0.95
N LYS A 113 7.84 12.83 -0.44
CA LYS A 113 9.20 12.79 -0.98
C LYS A 113 9.83 11.45 -0.75
N PHE A 114 10.93 11.20 -1.42
CA PHE A 114 11.82 10.07 -1.17
C PHE A 114 13.27 10.48 -1.41
N PHE A 115 14.19 9.69 -0.84
CA PHE A 115 15.60 9.76 -1.16
C PHE A 115 16.07 8.37 -1.58
N ILE A 116 16.88 8.27 -2.62
CA ILE A 116 17.41 7.03 -3.16
C ILE A 116 18.94 7.11 -3.30
N THR A 117 19.63 6.04 -2.95
CA THR A 117 21.11 6.02 -2.97
C THR A 117 21.71 6.15 -4.37
N ASP A 118 21.00 5.67 -5.37
CA ASP A 118 21.50 5.60 -6.75
C ASP A 118 20.39 6.02 -7.72
N PRO A 119 20.11 7.33 -7.89
CA PRO A 119 19.07 7.86 -8.77
C PRO A 119 19.49 7.74 -10.24
N ASN A 120 19.69 6.52 -10.73
CA ASN A 120 20.13 6.18 -12.06
C ASN A 120 19.10 5.24 -12.71
N GLU A 121 18.56 5.64 -13.86
CA GLU A 121 17.55 4.89 -14.61
C GLU A 121 18.02 3.50 -15.06
N HIS A 122 19.33 3.27 -15.09
CA HIS A 122 19.89 1.92 -15.35
C HIS A 122 19.89 1.02 -14.10
N VAL A 123 19.65 1.59 -12.91
CA VAL A 123 19.65 0.88 -11.63
C VAL A 123 18.24 0.77 -11.07
N ALA A 124 17.45 1.85 -11.19
CA ALA A 124 16.09 1.91 -10.68
C ALA A 124 15.16 2.57 -11.72
N ASP A 125 14.00 1.97 -11.98
CA ASP A 125 12.98 2.62 -12.80
C ASP A 125 12.34 3.79 -12.04
N PRO A 126 12.41 5.04 -12.53
CA PRO A 126 11.76 6.20 -11.90
C PRO A 126 10.26 5.99 -11.66
N LYS A 127 9.59 5.20 -12.50
CA LYS A 127 8.17 4.89 -12.37
C LYS A 127 7.82 4.14 -11.09
N LEU A 128 8.76 3.39 -10.50
CA LEU A 128 8.59 2.78 -9.17
C LEU A 128 8.34 3.83 -8.09
N PHE A 129 8.82 5.05 -8.32
CA PHE A 129 8.68 6.20 -7.42
C PHE A 129 7.63 7.21 -7.88
N GLY A 130 6.89 6.90 -8.97
CA GLY A 130 5.83 7.76 -9.51
C GLY A 130 6.34 9.04 -10.15
N ILE A 131 7.54 9.02 -10.74
CA ILE A 131 8.18 10.14 -11.45
C ILE A 131 8.63 9.71 -12.84
N GLU A 132 8.82 10.68 -13.74
CA GLU A 132 9.31 10.46 -15.10
C GLU A 132 10.84 10.30 -15.14
N SER A 133 11.57 11.04 -14.30
CA SER A 133 13.02 10.99 -14.18
C SER A 133 13.47 11.44 -12.81
N PHE A 134 14.61 10.90 -12.35
CA PHE A 134 15.21 11.32 -11.07
C PHE A 134 15.73 12.75 -11.15
N GLN A 135 15.54 13.49 -10.07
CA GLN A 135 16.03 14.85 -9.89
C GLN A 135 17.13 14.89 -8.81
N PRO A 136 17.99 15.93 -8.78
CA PRO A 136 19.05 16.04 -7.78
C PRO A 136 18.55 15.98 -6.32
N GLU A 137 17.32 16.42 -6.07
CA GLU A 137 16.69 16.35 -4.74
C GLU A 137 16.33 14.94 -4.30
N ASN A 138 16.23 13.97 -5.23
CA ASN A 138 15.98 12.58 -4.90
C ASN A 138 17.23 11.85 -4.42
N GLN A 139 18.44 12.40 -4.72
CA GLN A 139 19.70 11.81 -4.27
C GLN A 139 19.77 11.71 -2.76
N PHE A 140 20.04 10.50 -2.27
CA PHE A 140 20.28 10.27 -0.84
C PHE A 140 21.51 11.07 -0.37
N ASN A 141 21.31 11.78 0.74
CA ASN A 141 22.38 12.43 1.50
C ASN A 141 22.03 12.27 2.99
N PRO A 142 22.88 11.65 3.82
CA PRO A 142 22.62 11.46 5.24
C PRO A 142 22.24 12.75 5.97
N GLU A 143 22.85 13.89 5.61
CA GLU A 143 22.55 15.20 6.21
C GLU A 143 21.13 15.70 5.91
N ARG A 144 20.52 15.23 4.81
CA ARG A 144 19.14 15.56 4.41
C ARG A 144 18.09 14.65 5.04
N VAL A 145 18.51 13.54 5.65
CA VAL A 145 17.62 12.60 6.37
C VAL A 145 17.35 13.16 7.78
N THR A 146 16.49 14.17 7.82
CA THR A 146 16.15 14.90 9.06
C THR A 146 14.93 14.34 9.80
N SER A 147 14.21 13.39 9.20
CA SER A 147 13.00 12.76 9.75
C SER A 147 13.00 11.27 9.48
N ASP A 148 12.18 10.57 10.22
CA ASP A 148 11.96 9.14 10.08
C ASP A 148 11.13 8.82 8.83
N PRO A 149 11.48 7.82 8.00
CA PRO A 149 10.70 7.41 6.83
C PRO A 149 9.46 6.61 7.22
N ASN A 150 8.43 6.63 6.35
CA ASN A 150 7.27 5.77 6.47
C ASN A 150 7.57 4.33 6.04
N CYS A 151 8.49 4.18 5.08
CA CYS A 151 8.88 2.91 4.50
C CYS A 151 10.33 3.01 3.99
N ILE A 152 11.05 1.90 3.98
CA ILE A 152 12.33 1.77 3.28
C ILE A 152 12.15 0.70 2.20
N LEU A 153 12.49 1.05 0.96
CA LEU A 153 12.51 0.14 -0.18
C LEU A 153 13.94 -0.13 -0.61
N PHE A 154 14.24 -1.36 -0.98
CA PHE A 154 15.49 -1.64 -1.67
C PHE A 154 15.33 -2.77 -2.68
N GLN A 155 16.07 -2.69 -3.78
CA GLN A 155 16.20 -3.76 -4.76
C GLN A 155 17.50 -4.51 -4.48
N THR A 156 17.45 -5.84 -4.49
CA THR A 156 18.61 -6.68 -4.22
C THR A 156 18.97 -7.56 -5.41
N LYS A 157 20.27 -7.93 -5.50
CA LYS A 157 20.81 -8.95 -6.41
C LYS A 157 20.81 -10.35 -5.80
N ALA A 158 20.38 -10.50 -4.54
CA ALA A 158 20.33 -11.81 -3.91
C ALA A 158 19.46 -12.78 -4.73
N GLU A 159 19.94 -14.01 -4.89
CA GLU A 159 19.22 -15.05 -5.63
C GLU A 159 17.88 -15.39 -4.99
N ASP A 160 17.82 -15.36 -3.65
CA ASP A 160 16.62 -15.63 -2.87
C ASP A 160 16.27 -14.42 -1.99
N LYS A 161 15.36 -13.59 -2.51
CA LYS A 161 14.86 -12.41 -1.79
C LYS A 161 14.10 -12.77 -0.51
N TYR A 162 13.48 -13.95 -0.43
CA TYR A 162 12.73 -14.39 0.74
C TYR A 162 13.66 -14.78 1.87
N ALA A 163 14.73 -15.55 1.56
CA ALA A 163 15.77 -15.88 2.54
C ALA A 163 16.45 -14.62 3.07
N LEU A 164 16.73 -13.64 2.20
CA LEU A 164 17.30 -12.36 2.63
C LEU A 164 16.34 -11.58 3.56
N ALA A 165 15.04 -11.53 3.22
CA ALA A 165 14.06 -10.88 4.08
C ALA A 165 14.01 -11.51 5.48
N ASP A 166 14.03 -12.83 5.57
CA ASP A 166 14.06 -13.56 6.85
C ASP A 166 15.35 -13.30 7.64
N GLU A 167 16.50 -13.24 6.96
CA GLU A 167 17.78 -12.93 7.59
C GLU A 167 17.78 -11.50 8.15
N MET A 168 17.32 -10.53 7.37
CA MET A 168 17.26 -9.14 7.80
C MET A 168 16.25 -8.93 8.94
N ASN A 169 15.09 -9.59 8.92
CA ASN A 169 14.15 -9.56 10.04
C ASN A 169 14.81 -10.05 11.33
N ARG A 170 15.59 -11.14 11.28
CA ARG A 170 16.37 -11.63 12.44
C ARG A 170 17.47 -10.65 12.84
N HIS A 171 18.21 -10.08 11.86
CA HIS A 171 19.28 -9.13 12.13
C HIS A 171 18.78 -7.90 12.92
N TYR A 172 17.60 -7.42 12.62
CA TYR A 172 16.96 -6.31 13.30
C TYR A 172 16.06 -6.73 14.48
N ASP A 173 16.22 -7.96 15.00
CA ASP A 173 15.45 -8.50 16.15
C ASP A 173 13.94 -8.35 15.96
N TYR A 174 13.46 -8.47 14.72
CA TYR A 174 12.05 -8.27 14.36
C TYR A 174 11.47 -6.91 14.83
N ASN A 175 12.30 -5.87 14.93
CA ASN A 175 11.86 -4.50 15.19
C ASN A 175 11.29 -3.80 13.95
N LEU A 176 11.52 -4.38 12.80
CA LEU A 176 10.93 -4.03 11.50
C LEU A 176 10.08 -5.19 11.00
N SER A 177 9.23 -4.90 10.02
CA SER A 177 8.55 -5.90 9.19
C SER A 177 9.12 -5.78 7.78
N ILE A 178 9.99 -6.73 7.40
CA ILE A 178 10.64 -6.74 6.08
C ILE A 178 9.99 -7.82 5.24
N ASN A 179 9.36 -7.41 4.15
CA ASN A 179 8.62 -8.26 3.24
C ASN A 179 9.12 -8.09 1.81
N THR A 180 8.88 -9.08 0.97
CA THR A 180 9.18 -8.99 -0.46
C THR A 180 7.96 -8.49 -1.22
N TRP A 181 8.18 -7.74 -2.31
CA TRP A 181 7.11 -7.52 -3.28
C TRP A 181 6.78 -8.80 -4.03
N GLY A 182 5.50 -8.99 -4.37
CA GLY A 182 5.08 -10.03 -5.30
C GLY A 182 5.69 -9.84 -6.70
N GLY A 183 5.56 -10.89 -7.53
CA GLY A 183 6.04 -10.85 -8.91
C GLY A 183 7.57 -10.90 -9.08
N PRO A 184 8.06 -10.51 -10.29
CA PRO A 184 9.44 -10.78 -10.70
C PRO A 184 10.47 -9.81 -10.14
N LEU A 185 10.06 -8.69 -9.55
CA LEU A 185 10.99 -7.69 -9.02
C LEU A 185 11.60 -8.16 -7.70
N ASN A 186 12.93 -8.03 -7.59
CA ASN A 186 13.65 -8.36 -6.37
C ASN A 186 13.66 -7.17 -5.39
N ILE A 187 12.46 -6.68 -5.06
CA ILE A 187 12.27 -5.55 -4.15
C ILE A 187 11.83 -6.07 -2.79
N LEU A 188 12.47 -5.52 -1.74
CA LEU A 188 12.08 -5.68 -0.35
C LEU A 188 11.56 -4.35 0.19
N GLU A 189 10.55 -4.46 1.03
CA GLU A 189 9.89 -3.34 1.69
C GLU A 189 9.98 -3.49 3.20
N CYS A 190 10.50 -2.46 3.86
CA CYS A 190 10.60 -2.41 5.31
C CYS A 190 9.55 -1.44 5.85
N ASN A 191 8.67 -1.94 6.69
CA ASN A 191 7.63 -1.19 7.38
C ASN A 191 7.85 -1.18 8.89
N PRO A 192 7.25 -0.27 9.65
CA PRO A 192 7.24 -0.37 11.11
C PRO A 192 6.61 -1.69 11.57
N LYS A 193 7.12 -2.23 12.67
CA LYS A 193 6.63 -3.50 13.21
C LYS A 193 5.12 -3.47 13.45
N ASN A 194 4.44 -4.57 13.10
CA ASN A 194 2.99 -4.75 13.26
C ASN A 194 2.13 -3.75 12.48
N VAL A 195 2.71 -3.04 11.53
CA VAL A 195 1.97 -2.17 10.63
C VAL A 195 1.57 -2.95 9.39
N THR A 196 0.25 -3.08 9.19
CA THR A 196 -0.36 -3.75 8.04
C THR A 196 -1.61 -2.96 7.60
N LYS A 197 -2.14 -3.28 6.41
CA LYS A 197 -3.43 -2.73 5.96
C LYS A 197 -4.53 -2.99 6.99
N ALA A 198 -4.54 -4.16 7.62
CA ALA A 198 -5.50 -4.54 8.65
C ALA A 198 -5.36 -3.68 9.92
N SER A 199 -4.15 -3.42 10.41
CA SER A 199 -3.94 -2.60 11.60
C SER A 199 -4.46 -1.17 11.40
N ALA A 200 -4.25 -0.61 10.20
CA ALA A 200 -4.76 0.72 9.85
C ALA A 200 -6.29 0.75 9.71
N LEU A 201 -6.89 -0.32 9.16
CA LEU A 201 -8.34 -0.45 9.07
C LEU A 201 -8.98 -0.62 10.46
N THR A 202 -8.35 -1.38 11.36
CA THR A 202 -8.78 -1.50 12.77
C THR A 202 -8.81 -0.11 13.44
N TYR A 203 -7.75 0.67 13.26
CA TYR A 203 -7.71 2.06 13.75
C TYR A 203 -8.86 2.91 13.18
N LEU A 204 -9.18 2.78 11.88
CA LEU A 204 -10.28 3.53 11.27
C LEU A 204 -11.66 3.05 11.73
N LEU A 205 -11.85 1.73 11.90
CA LEU A 205 -13.12 1.20 12.45
C LEU A 205 -13.40 1.79 13.83
N ASP A 206 -12.41 1.76 14.71
CA ASP A 206 -12.53 2.35 16.05
C ASP A 206 -12.82 3.86 15.98
N LYS A 207 -12.08 4.59 15.15
CA LYS A 207 -12.22 6.03 15.00
C LYS A 207 -13.56 6.46 14.43
N LEU A 208 -14.12 5.67 13.53
CA LEU A 208 -15.42 5.93 12.88
C LEU A 208 -16.58 5.26 13.62
N ASN A 209 -16.30 4.59 14.74
CA ASN A 209 -17.28 3.85 15.54
C ASN A 209 -18.09 2.86 14.70
N MET A 210 -17.37 2.05 13.90
CA MET A 210 -17.91 1.01 13.03
C MET A 210 -17.46 -0.37 13.50
N ASP A 211 -18.32 -1.37 13.35
CA ASP A 211 -17.99 -2.76 13.69
C ASP A 211 -17.19 -3.42 12.56
N GLN A 212 -16.31 -4.36 12.92
CA GLN A 212 -15.56 -5.19 11.96
C GLN A 212 -16.48 -5.90 10.96
N LYS A 213 -17.66 -6.39 11.39
CA LYS A 213 -18.67 -7.02 10.51
C LYS A 213 -19.20 -6.09 9.39
N ASP A 214 -18.94 -4.78 9.52
CA ASP A 214 -19.33 -3.78 8.53
C ASP A 214 -18.21 -3.43 7.57
N LEU A 215 -17.04 -4.04 7.73
CA LEU A 215 -15.92 -3.93 6.79
C LEU A 215 -16.11 -4.93 5.66
N ILE A 216 -16.05 -4.42 4.42
CA ILE A 216 -15.89 -5.20 3.20
C ILE A 216 -14.54 -4.83 2.62
N ALA A 217 -13.74 -5.81 2.24
CA ALA A 217 -12.40 -5.57 1.71
C ALA A 217 -12.20 -6.28 0.37
N PHE A 218 -11.44 -5.64 -0.53
CA PHE A 218 -11.04 -6.20 -1.82
C PHE A 218 -9.52 -6.12 -1.97
N GLY A 219 -8.90 -7.21 -2.42
CA GLY A 219 -7.47 -7.30 -2.61
C GLY A 219 -7.08 -8.41 -3.58
N ASP A 220 -5.82 -8.46 -4.00
CA ASP A 220 -5.32 -9.45 -4.94
C ASP A 220 -3.96 -10.06 -4.60
N GLU A 221 -3.17 -9.46 -3.68
CA GLU A 221 -1.82 -9.93 -3.41
C GLU A 221 -1.60 -10.17 -1.89
N HIS A 222 -0.44 -10.78 -1.55
CA HIS A 222 -0.11 -11.22 -0.19
C HIS A 222 -0.20 -10.13 0.90
N ASN A 223 0.05 -8.85 0.56
CA ASN A 223 -0.09 -7.73 1.50
C ASN A 223 -1.55 -7.39 1.85
N ASP A 224 -2.52 -8.07 1.21
CA ASP A 224 -3.96 -7.98 1.49
C ASP A 224 -4.46 -9.07 2.43
N THR A 225 -3.65 -10.09 2.73
CA THR A 225 -4.07 -11.26 3.52
C THR A 225 -4.72 -10.87 4.84
N ASP A 226 -4.04 -10.02 5.62
CA ASP A 226 -4.53 -9.58 6.93
C ASP A 226 -5.79 -8.71 6.80
N MET A 227 -5.87 -7.90 5.73
CA MET A 227 -7.02 -7.06 5.46
C MET A 227 -8.27 -7.89 5.12
N LEU A 228 -8.13 -8.91 4.27
CA LEU A 228 -9.24 -9.79 3.93
C LEU A 228 -9.67 -10.64 5.14
N ALA A 229 -8.70 -11.18 5.89
CA ALA A 229 -8.98 -11.94 7.09
C ALA A 229 -9.64 -11.11 8.21
N LEU A 230 -9.33 -9.81 8.29
CA LEU A 230 -9.97 -8.89 9.23
C LEU A 230 -11.41 -8.58 8.82
N ALA A 231 -11.73 -8.50 7.53
CA ALA A 231 -13.00 -8.00 7.04
C ALA A 231 -14.19 -8.85 7.54
N GLY A 232 -15.34 -8.20 7.70
CA GLY A 232 -16.61 -8.92 7.89
C GLY A 232 -17.00 -9.70 6.63
N HIS A 233 -16.48 -9.28 5.45
CA HIS A 233 -16.49 -10.04 4.22
C HIS A 233 -15.31 -9.61 3.32
N GLY A 234 -14.35 -10.51 3.11
CA GLY A 234 -13.17 -10.30 2.28
C GLY A 234 -13.34 -10.91 0.88
N TYR A 235 -13.14 -10.10 -0.16
CA TYR A 235 -13.16 -10.53 -1.55
C TYR A 235 -11.73 -10.58 -2.12
N ALA A 236 -11.27 -11.76 -2.53
CA ALA A 236 -10.13 -11.86 -3.43
C ALA A 236 -10.58 -11.55 -4.86
N MET A 237 -9.77 -10.80 -5.60
CA MET A 237 -10.03 -10.58 -7.02
C MET A 237 -9.88 -11.88 -7.81
N LYS A 238 -10.58 -12.03 -8.94
CA LYS A 238 -10.46 -13.21 -9.82
C LYS A 238 -9.03 -13.42 -10.33
N ASN A 239 -8.25 -12.34 -10.45
CA ASN A 239 -6.84 -12.35 -10.81
C ASN A 239 -5.90 -12.47 -9.60
N ALA A 240 -6.44 -12.70 -8.39
CA ALA A 240 -5.64 -12.72 -7.17
C ALA A 240 -4.60 -13.86 -7.17
N SER A 241 -3.49 -13.58 -6.48
CA SER A 241 -2.49 -14.59 -6.15
C SER A 241 -3.10 -15.74 -5.36
N SER A 242 -2.67 -16.98 -5.64
CA SER A 242 -3.13 -18.16 -4.92
C SER A 242 -2.85 -18.12 -3.41
N VAL A 243 -1.86 -17.33 -3.01
CA VAL A 243 -1.50 -17.11 -1.59
C VAL A 243 -2.62 -16.38 -0.84
N LEU A 244 -3.38 -15.52 -1.53
CA LEU A 244 -4.45 -14.73 -0.91
C LEU A 244 -5.75 -15.53 -0.74
N LEU A 245 -6.03 -16.50 -1.62
CA LEU A 245 -7.32 -17.21 -1.64
C LEU A 245 -7.75 -17.83 -0.31
N PRO A 246 -6.86 -18.41 0.53
CA PRO A 246 -7.24 -18.96 1.83
C PRO A 246 -7.77 -17.94 2.85
N TYR A 247 -7.54 -16.66 2.62
CA TYR A 247 -7.92 -15.56 3.52
C TYR A 247 -9.17 -14.80 3.08
N ALA A 248 -9.72 -15.16 1.91
CA ALA A 248 -10.93 -14.55 1.37
C ALA A 248 -12.18 -15.37 1.66
N ASP A 249 -13.30 -14.70 1.95
CA ASP A 249 -14.61 -15.36 2.06
C ASP A 249 -15.19 -15.68 0.68
N SER A 250 -14.84 -14.88 -0.33
CA SER A 250 -15.34 -15.00 -1.71
C SER A 250 -14.29 -14.53 -2.72
N VAL A 251 -14.48 -14.97 -3.97
CA VAL A 251 -13.70 -14.51 -5.12
C VAL A 251 -14.64 -13.75 -6.05
N THR A 252 -14.20 -12.61 -6.59
CA THR A 252 -15.01 -11.84 -7.56
C THR A 252 -15.19 -12.60 -8.88
N ASP A 253 -16.32 -12.43 -9.53
CA ASP A 253 -16.60 -13.08 -10.84
C ASP A 253 -15.72 -12.51 -11.98
N PHE A 254 -15.18 -11.32 -11.78
CA PHE A 254 -14.45 -10.56 -12.79
C PHE A 254 -13.07 -10.12 -12.26
N THR A 255 -12.13 -9.95 -13.19
CA THR A 255 -10.79 -9.45 -12.90
C THR A 255 -10.79 -7.92 -12.71
N ASN A 256 -9.67 -7.37 -12.27
CA ASN A 256 -9.44 -5.93 -12.22
C ASN A 256 -9.59 -5.25 -13.61
N ASN A 257 -9.20 -5.94 -14.69
CA ASN A 257 -9.35 -5.45 -16.07
C ASN A 257 -10.79 -5.47 -16.59
N GLU A 258 -11.68 -6.15 -15.87
CA GLU A 258 -13.11 -6.28 -16.18
C GLU A 258 -14.00 -5.52 -15.19
N ASP A 259 -13.41 -4.55 -14.45
CA ASP A 259 -14.10 -3.78 -13.39
C ASP A 259 -14.67 -4.64 -12.25
N GLY A 260 -13.95 -5.67 -11.84
CA GLY A 260 -14.43 -6.68 -10.88
C GLY A 260 -14.97 -6.08 -9.58
N VAL A 261 -14.26 -5.11 -8.99
CA VAL A 261 -14.73 -4.41 -7.78
C VAL A 261 -16.06 -3.71 -8.01
N ALA A 262 -16.18 -2.92 -9.09
CA ALA A 262 -17.39 -2.15 -9.38
C ALA A 262 -18.60 -3.07 -9.61
N ARG A 263 -18.41 -4.15 -10.37
CA ARG A 263 -19.46 -5.15 -10.61
C ARG A 263 -19.91 -5.84 -9.34
N GLN A 264 -18.98 -6.20 -8.47
CA GLN A 264 -19.30 -6.80 -7.17
C GLN A 264 -20.07 -5.82 -6.27
N LEU A 265 -19.66 -4.55 -6.23
CA LEU A 265 -20.37 -3.51 -5.45
C LEU A 265 -21.79 -3.24 -5.96
N ILE A 266 -22.02 -3.32 -7.29
CA ILE A 266 -23.37 -3.22 -7.87
C ILE A 266 -24.25 -4.38 -7.37
N GLN A 267 -23.75 -5.60 -7.37
CA GLN A 267 -24.50 -6.76 -6.88
C GLN A 267 -24.85 -6.63 -5.37
N LEU A 268 -23.99 -5.99 -4.59
CA LEU A 268 -24.20 -5.86 -3.15
C LEU A 268 -25.14 -4.70 -2.77
N PHE A 269 -25.18 -3.62 -3.55
CA PHE A 269 -25.77 -2.37 -3.07
C PHE A 269 -26.71 -1.65 -4.07
N LEU A 270 -26.68 -2.00 -5.34
CA LEU A 270 -27.45 -1.34 -6.40
C LEU A 270 -28.40 -2.30 -7.13
#